data_0a9c66439740843b7bf1c7ab746bba7e
#
_entry.id   0a9c66439740843b7bf1c7ab746bba7e
#
_cell.length_a   1.000
_cell.length_b   1.000
_cell.length_c   1.000
_cell.angle_alpha   90.00
_cell.angle_beta   90.00
_cell.angle_gamma   90.00
#
_symmetry.space_group_name_H-M   'P 1'
#
loop_
_entity.id
_entity.type
_entity.pdbx_description
1 polymer ?
#
loop_
_entity_poly.entity_id
_entity_poly.type
_entity_poly.pdbx_seq_one_letter_code
_entity_poly.pdbx_strand_id
1 'polypeptide(L)'
;RINSDLANDLGNLLSRTVSMIEKYFGGVVQAPSCSKPEEDEPLIQQGKALSGKVEELMDGMRFAEALAAIFEYVGALNKYIDITAPWVLSKEEKNRNRLATVMYHLAEGLRIVGVLLTPFLPETAEKMRRQLCVEKELYDWQSVQTYGRFPEGVKVQKGDPLLPRIDLAKELEELEKITKTHASDATKGGQDGAKKAAEKPEIGIEEFDKIQLKTAKVLAAENIQKSKKLLKLTVQMGDEVRTIVSGIRGAYEAEDMVGKSVVVVANLKPAKLCGVLSQGMILAVGEGSELALLTADKPMPDGLEIG
;
A
#
# COMPACT_ATOMS: atom_id res chain seq x y z
N ARG A 1 -2.04 1.92 -3.27
CA ARG A 1 -1.55 3.21 -2.74
C ARG A 1 -0.03 3.35 -2.79
N ILE A 2 0.78 2.33 -2.40
CA ILE A 2 2.25 2.45 -2.42
C ILE A 2 2.75 2.78 -3.83
N ASN A 3 2.30 2.07 -4.86
CA ASN A 3 2.73 2.35 -6.23
C ASN A 3 2.11 3.62 -6.82
N SER A 4 0.85 3.98 -6.46
CA SER A 4 0.18 5.18 -6.97
C SER A 4 0.69 6.44 -6.27
N ASP A 5 0.45 6.55 -4.98
CA ASP A 5 0.63 7.80 -4.25
C ASP A 5 2.11 8.05 -3.92
N LEU A 6 2.82 7.01 -3.44
CA LEU A 6 4.21 7.18 -3.03
C LEU A 6 5.19 7.09 -4.20
N ALA A 7 5.16 6.04 -5.01
CA ALA A 7 6.13 5.87 -6.08
C ALA A 7 5.82 6.77 -7.30
N ASN A 8 4.55 6.85 -7.72
CA ASN A 8 4.20 7.64 -8.90
C ASN A 8 4.07 9.14 -8.57
N ASP A 9 3.33 9.53 -7.52
CA ASP A 9 3.10 10.96 -7.28
C ASP A 9 4.32 11.62 -6.63
N LEU A 10 4.74 11.18 -5.45
CA LEU A 10 5.87 11.80 -4.74
C LEU A 10 7.22 11.46 -5.38
N GLY A 11 7.46 10.19 -5.70
CA GLY A 11 8.73 9.72 -6.26
C GLY A 11 9.01 10.33 -7.63
N ASN A 12 8.00 10.39 -8.51
CA ASN A 12 8.15 11.04 -9.82
C ASN A 12 8.30 12.56 -9.70
N LEU A 13 7.57 13.20 -8.76
CA LEU A 13 7.68 14.65 -8.54
C LEU A 13 9.11 15.03 -8.17
N LEU A 14 9.72 14.37 -7.19
CA LEU A 14 11.12 14.64 -6.81
C LEU A 14 12.07 14.36 -7.97
N SER A 15 11.98 13.19 -8.59
CA SER A 15 12.87 12.81 -9.69
C SER A 15 12.78 13.75 -10.89
N ARG A 16 11.56 14.16 -11.28
CA ARG A 16 11.32 15.14 -12.36
C ARG A 16 11.90 16.51 -12.01
N THR A 17 11.64 16.99 -10.78
CA THR A 17 12.11 18.31 -10.34
C THR A 17 13.63 18.37 -10.32
N VAL A 18 14.30 17.40 -9.68
CA VAL A 18 15.77 17.33 -9.65
C VAL A 18 16.35 17.22 -11.06
N SER A 19 15.80 16.35 -11.91
CA SER A 19 16.28 16.20 -13.30
C SER A 19 16.08 17.46 -14.13
N MET A 20 15.02 18.24 -13.90
CA MET A 20 14.80 19.53 -14.58
C MET A 20 15.78 20.58 -14.09
N ILE A 21 16.06 20.66 -12.78
CA ILE A 21 17.05 21.59 -12.23
C ILE A 21 18.45 21.23 -12.75
N GLU A 22 18.81 19.95 -12.79
CA GLU A 22 20.06 19.50 -13.38
C GLU A 22 20.17 19.90 -14.87
N LYS A 23 19.14 19.61 -15.64
CA LYS A 23 19.12 19.88 -17.09
C LYS A 23 19.19 21.36 -17.43
N TYR A 24 18.44 22.20 -16.70
CA TYR A 24 18.28 23.62 -17.07
C TYR A 24 19.26 24.55 -16.36
N PHE A 25 19.71 24.18 -15.17
CA PHE A 25 20.54 25.02 -14.30
C PHE A 25 21.80 24.31 -13.77
N GLY A 26 22.21 23.18 -14.38
CA GLY A 26 23.40 22.44 -13.93
C GLY A 26 23.28 21.91 -12.51
N GLY A 27 22.07 21.71 -12.02
CA GLY A 27 21.75 21.23 -10.67
C GLY A 27 21.57 22.33 -9.64
N VAL A 28 21.86 23.60 -9.96
CA VAL A 28 21.85 24.71 -9.00
C VAL A 28 20.46 25.36 -8.95
N VAL A 29 19.87 25.41 -7.75
CA VAL A 29 18.60 26.11 -7.54
C VAL A 29 18.85 27.62 -7.49
N GLN A 30 18.19 28.34 -8.39
CA GLN A 30 18.29 29.79 -8.50
C GLN A 30 17.26 30.49 -7.63
N ALA A 31 17.56 31.74 -7.21
CA ALA A 31 16.59 32.60 -6.54
C ALA A 31 15.35 32.85 -7.41
N PRO A 32 14.16 32.93 -6.82
CA PRO A 32 12.96 33.33 -7.55
C PRO A 32 13.02 34.79 -7.92
N SER A 33 12.94 35.11 -9.21
CA SER A 33 13.09 36.48 -9.71
C SER A 33 11.96 36.95 -10.63
N CYS A 34 11.09 36.06 -11.08
CA CYS A 34 9.98 36.35 -11.97
C CYS A 34 8.73 35.60 -11.58
N SER A 35 7.93 36.18 -10.68
CA SER A 35 6.66 35.59 -10.21
C SER A 35 5.52 35.93 -11.17
N LYS A 36 4.58 34.96 -11.27
CA LYS A 36 3.26 35.14 -11.86
C LYS A 36 2.22 34.82 -10.78
N PRO A 37 1.64 35.81 -10.11
CA PRO A 37 0.76 35.59 -8.96
C PRO A 37 -0.39 34.65 -9.24
N GLU A 38 -0.99 34.67 -10.41
CA GLU A 38 -2.10 33.81 -10.80
C GLU A 38 -1.72 32.30 -10.85
N GLU A 39 -0.45 32.00 -11.13
CA GLU A 39 0.07 30.62 -11.17
C GLU A 39 0.73 30.21 -9.85
N ASP A 40 1.47 31.11 -9.19
CA ASP A 40 2.34 30.83 -8.06
C ASP A 40 1.62 30.94 -6.70
N GLU A 41 0.76 31.98 -6.55
CA GLU A 41 0.16 32.30 -5.24
C GLU A 41 -0.71 31.18 -4.67
N PRO A 42 -1.53 30.45 -5.44
CA PRO A 42 -2.29 29.34 -4.91
C PRO A 42 -1.41 28.25 -4.28
N LEU A 43 -0.30 27.91 -4.93
CA LEU A 43 0.67 26.95 -4.42
C LEU A 43 1.38 27.46 -3.16
N ILE A 44 1.81 28.72 -3.17
CA ILE A 44 2.50 29.35 -2.04
C ILE A 44 1.59 29.41 -0.82
N GLN A 45 0.33 29.82 -0.96
CA GLN A 45 -0.63 29.92 0.14
C GLN A 45 -0.94 28.53 0.74
N GLN A 46 -1.11 27.53 -0.13
CA GLN A 46 -1.31 26.17 0.33
C GLN A 46 -0.09 25.66 1.11
N GLY A 47 1.14 25.93 0.62
CA GLY A 47 2.37 25.55 1.32
C GLY A 47 2.54 26.25 2.66
N LYS A 48 2.19 27.55 2.76
CA LYS A 48 2.20 28.32 4.02
C LYS A 48 1.22 27.78 5.06
N ALA A 49 0.04 27.35 4.65
CA ALA A 49 -1.00 26.85 5.55
C ALA A 49 -0.78 25.40 5.97
N LEU A 50 0.04 24.66 5.24
CA LEU A 50 0.14 23.20 5.37
C LEU A 50 0.70 22.77 6.74
N SER A 51 1.75 23.43 7.24
CA SER A 51 2.37 23.10 8.52
C SER A 51 1.38 23.23 9.69
N GLY A 52 0.64 24.35 9.76
CA GLY A 52 -0.38 24.54 10.80
C GLY A 52 -1.54 23.55 10.69
N LYS A 53 -1.99 23.23 9.46
CA LYS A 53 -3.02 22.20 9.24
C LYS A 53 -2.56 20.82 9.70
N VAL A 54 -1.32 20.44 9.40
CA VAL A 54 -0.75 19.15 9.82
C VAL A 54 -0.57 19.12 11.33
N GLU A 55 -0.11 20.20 11.96
CA GLU A 55 0.04 20.32 13.42
C GLU A 55 -1.30 20.09 14.14
N GLU A 56 -2.34 20.80 13.75
CA GLU A 56 -3.69 20.64 14.32
C GLU A 56 -4.21 19.19 14.19
N LEU A 57 -4.00 18.57 13.03
CA LEU A 57 -4.43 17.20 12.79
C LEU A 57 -3.64 16.18 13.61
N MET A 58 -2.33 16.40 13.76
CA MET A 58 -1.46 15.55 14.58
C MET A 58 -1.80 15.65 16.06
N ASP A 59 -2.04 16.85 16.59
CA ASP A 59 -2.46 17.08 17.97
C ASP A 59 -3.82 16.41 18.26
N GLY A 60 -4.69 16.40 17.26
CA GLY A 60 -5.97 15.67 17.32
C GLY A 60 -5.89 14.17 17.07
N MET A 61 -4.68 13.57 16.97
CA MET A 61 -4.45 12.15 16.64
C MET A 61 -5.06 11.72 15.28
N ARG A 62 -5.30 12.66 14.38
CA ARG A 62 -5.90 12.44 13.05
C ARG A 62 -4.83 12.18 12.00
N PHE A 63 -3.99 11.16 12.21
CA PHE A 63 -2.79 10.88 11.40
C PHE A 63 -3.09 10.61 9.93
N ALA A 64 -4.18 9.91 9.63
CA ALA A 64 -4.57 9.62 8.24
C ALA A 64 -4.94 10.90 7.48
N GLU A 65 -5.58 11.86 8.14
CA GLU A 65 -5.97 13.13 7.54
C GLU A 65 -4.76 14.08 7.42
N ALA A 66 -3.84 14.06 8.38
CA ALA A 66 -2.57 14.77 8.27
C ALA A 66 -1.78 14.31 7.05
N LEU A 67 -1.65 12.99 6.87
CA LEU A 67 -1.00 12.40 5.70
C LEU A 67 -1.73 12.77 4.40
N ALA A 68 -3.07 12.71 4.40
CA ALA A 68 -3.88 13.10 3.23
C ALA A 68 -3.66 14.58 2.85
N ALA A 69 -3.55 15.50 3.83
CA ALA A 69 -3.27 16.91 3.57
C ALA A 69 -1.88 17.12 2.94
N ILE A 70 -0.87 16.36 3.37
CA ILE A 70 0.47 16.40 2.76
C ILE A 70 0.40 15.93 1.30
N PHE A 71 -0.30 14.82 1.00
CA PHE A 71 -0.44 14.32 -0.37
C PHE A 71 -1.33 15.18 -1.26
N GLU A 72 -2.29 15.91 -0.70
CA GLU A 72 -3.03 16.95 -1.42
C GLU A 72 -2.07 18.05 -1.95
N TYR A 73 -1.09 18.47 -1.13
CA TYR A 73 -0.08 19.42 -1.56
C TYR A 73 0.91 18.84 -2.58
N VAL A 74 1.28 17.53 -2.47
CA VAL A 74 2.02 16.83 -3.53
C VAL A 74 1.27 16.86 -4.85
N GLY A 75 -0.04 16.65 -4.82
CA GLY A 75 -0.91 16.77 -6.00
C GLY A 75 -0.89 18.20 -6.59
N ALA A 76 -0.91 19.22 -5.73
CA ALA A 76 -0.82 20.62 -6.16
C ALA A 76 0.54 20.95 -6.83
N LEU A 77 1.65 20.41 -6.30
CA LEU A 77 2.98 20.54 -6.90
C LEU A 77 3.06 19.85 -8.29
N ASN A 78 2.49 18.66 -8.43
CA ASN A 78 2.41 18.00 -9.74
C ASN A 78 1.58 18.83 -10.74
N LYS A 79 0.41 19.33 -10.31
CA LYS A 79 -0.43 20.20 -11.12
C LYS A 79 0.29 21.50 -11.51
N TYR A 80 1.10 22.07 -10.62
CA TYR A 80 1.88 23.26 -10.88
C TYR A 80 2.93 23.04 -11.99
N ILE A 81 3.56 21.86 -12.06
CA ILE A 81 4.43 21.49 -13.18
C ILE A 81 3.65 21.50 -14.50
N ASP A 82 2.43 20.96 -14.52
CA ASP A 82 1.64 20.87 -15.74
C ASP A 82 1.14 22.26 -16.19
N ILE A 83 0.75 23.13 -15.26
CA ILE A 83 0.31 24.52 -15.56
C ILE A 83 1.47 25.36 -16.09
N THR A 84 2.62 25.30 -15.43
CA THR A 84 3.77 26.16 -15.77
C THR A 84 4.58 25.63 -16.94
N ALA A 85 4.41 24.34 -17.28
CA ALA A 85 5.06 23.66 -18.41
C ALA A 85 6.56 24.02 -18.55
N PRO A 86 7.44 23.65 -17.58
CA PRO A 86 8.86 24.04 -17.58
C PRO A 86 9.61 23.70 -18.86
N TRP A 87 9.22 22.61 -19.53
CA TRP A 87 9.79 22.19 -20.81
C TRP A 87 9.46 23.16 -21.97
N VAL A 88 8.40 23.96 -21.84
CA VAL A 88 8.06 25.03 -22.80
C VAL A 88 8.87 26.28 -22.46
N LEU A 89 8.92 26.65 -21.17
CA LEU A 89 9.70 27.80 -20.70
C LEU A 89 11.19 27.68 -21.07
N SER A 90 11.73 26.46 -21.02
CA SER A 90 13.14 26.21 -21.32
C SER A 90 13.55 26.41 -22.78
N LYS A 91 12.60 26.56 -23.70
CA LYS A 91 12.89 26.75 -25.14
C LYS A 91 13.36 28.17 -25.50
N GLU A 92 13.04 29.16 -24.66
CA GLU A 92 13.33 30.54 -24.92
C GLU A 92 14.12 31.15 -23.75
N GLU A 93 15.27 31.76 -24.04
CA GLU A 93 16.14 32.37 -23.03
C GLU A 93 15.45 33.50 -22.23
N LYS A 94 14.51 34.23 -22.84
CA LYS A 94 13.74 35.27 -22.15
C LYS A 94 12.90 34.72 -20.98
N ASN A 95 12.54 33.44 -20.99
CA ASN A 95 11.76 32.80 -19.96
C ASN A 95 12.63 32.20 -18.84
N ARG A 96 13.96 32.32 -18.90
CA ARG A 96 14.90 31.71 -17.98
C ARG A 96 14.62 32.08 -16.51
N ASN A 97 14.34 33.35 -16.23
CA ASN A 97 14.01 33.84 -14.89
C ASN A 97 12.68 33.25 -14.39
N ARG A 98 11.69 33.09 -15.26
CA ARG A 98 10.42 32.43 -14.92
C ARG A 98 10.65 30.97 -14.64
N LEU A 99 11.43 30.29 -15.46
CA LEU A 99 11.79 28.87 -15.24
C LEU A 99 12.52 28.67 -13.91
N ALA A 100 13.45 29.58 -13.55
CA ALA A 100 14.15 29.54 -12.26
C ALA A 100 13.17 29.67 -11.09
N THR A 101 12.22 30.59 -11.17
CA THR A 101 11.17 30.76 -10.15
C THR A 101 10.31 29.51 -9.99
N VAL A 102 9.90 28.88 -11.10
CA VAL A 102 9.13 27.63 -11.06
C VAL A 102 9.93 26.51 -10.40
N MET A 103 11.20 26.34 -10.75
CA MET A 103 12.07 25.33 -10.14
C MET A 103 12.27 25.56 -8.63
N TYR A 104 12.39 26.82 -8.22
CA TYR A 104 12.50 27.21 -6.82
C TYR A 104 11.25 26.79 -6.02
N HIS A 105 10.05 27.12 -6.50
CA HIS A 105 8.80 26.74 -5.81
C HIS A 105 8.60 25.24 -5.72
N LEU A 106 9.01 24.48 -6.74
CA LEU A 106 8.98 23.01 -6.70
C LEU A 106 9.96 22.45 -5.67
N ALA A 107 11.20 22.99 -5.61
CA ALA A 107 12.21 22.58 -4.64
C ALA A 107 11.77 22.89 -3.20
N GLU A 108 11.23 24.11 -2.98
CA GLU A 108 10.70 24.53 -1.67
C GLU A 108 9.51 23.67 -1.24
N GLY A 109 8.56 23.43 -2.15
CA GLY A 109 7.43 22.55 -1.86
C GLY A 109 7.85 21.12 -1.48
N LEU A 110 8.84 20.57 -2.19
CA LEU A 110 9.41 19.25 -1.88
C LEU A 110 10.14 19.25 -0.53
N ARG A 111 10.84 20.34 -0.16
CA ARG A 111 11.45 20.50 1.17
C ARG A 111 10.38 20.46 2.26
N ILE A 112 9.31 21.24 2.12
CA ILE A 112 8.19 21.27 3.08
C ILE A 112 7.56 19.88 3.21
N VAL A 113 7.22 19.23 2.09
CA VAL A 113 6.67 17.87 2.07
C VAL A 113 7.60 16.89 2.80
N GLY A 114 8.90 16.94 2.52
CA GLY A 114 9.86 16.04 3.14
C GLY A 114 9.96 16.20 4.66
N VAL A 115 9.95 17.44 5.16
CA VAL A 115 9.93 17.70 6.61
C VAL A 115 8.65 17.14 7.25
N LEU A 116 7.49 17.44 6.67
CA LEU A 116 6.19 17.02 7.19
C LEU A 116 5.97 15.50 7.11
N LEU A 117 6.64 14.81 6.19
CA LEU A 117 6.61 13.35 6.08
C LEU A 117 7.53 12.65 7.10
N THR A 118 8.43 13.37 7.77
CA THR A 118 9.40 12.75 8.70
C THR A 118 8.75 11.87 9.76
N PRO A 119 7.63 12.25 10.42
CA PRO A 119 6.98 11.40 11.41
C PRO A 119 6.35 10.11 10.82
N PHE A 120 6.02 10.11 9.53
CA PHE A 120 5.35 9.01 8.85
C PHE A 120 6.32 8.10 8.09
N LEU A 121 7.28 8.70 7.40
CA LEU A 121 8.20 8.04 6.48
C LEU A 121 9.63 8.58 6.66
N PRO A 122 10.28 8.34 7.81
CA PRO A 122 11.57 8.96 8.16
C PRO A 122 12.69 8.66 7.15
N GLU A 123 12.77 7.44 6.65
CA GLU A 123 13.78 7.07 5.65
C GLU A 123 13.56 7.76 4.29
N THR A 124 12.29 7.89 3.89
CA THR A 124 11.92 8.58 2.64
C THR A 124 12.21 10.06 2.76
N ALA A 125 11.85 10.68 3.88
CA ALA A 125 12.15 12.08 4.18
C ALA A 125 13.66 12.37 4.15
N GLU A 126 14.48 11.50 4.74
CA GLU A 126 15.94 11.63 4.70
C GLU A 126 16.51 11.46 3.27
N LYS A 127 15.98 10.53 2.46
CA LYS A 127 16.35 10.40 1.05
C LYS A 127 15.99 11.66 0.24
N MET A 128 14.83 12.27 0.51
CA MET A 128 14.42 13.54 -0.10
C MET A 128 15.38 14.66 0.26
N ARG A 129 15.70 14.82 1.57
CA ARG A 129 16.65 15.81 2.05
C ARG A 129 18.01 15.71 1.36
N ARG A 130 18.54 14.48 1.24
CA ARG A 130 19.82 14.22 0.59
C ARG A 130 19.81 14.59 -0.90
N GLN A 131 18.74 14.27 -1.62
CA GLN A 131 18.63 14.60 -3.05
C GLN A 131 18.46 16.12 -3.27
N LEU A 132 17.75 16.78 -2.36
CA LEU A 132 17.61 18.24 -2.36
C LEU A 132 18.86 18.96 -1.82
N CYS A 133 19.81 18.23 -1.23
CA CYS A 133 21.03 18.75 -0.60
C CYS A 133 20.76 19.85 0.44
N VAL A 134 19.66 19.72 1.19
CA VAL A 134 19.28 20.67 2.23
C VAL A 134 19.96 20.26 3.55
N GLU A 135 20.54 21.22 4.24
CA GLU A 135 21.13 21.03 5.57
C GLU A 135 20.06 20.68 6.61
N LYS A 136 20.47 20.00 7.70
CA LYS A 136 19.52 19.53 8.72
C LYS A 136 18.81 20.69 9.42
N GLU A 137 19.47 21.82 9.58
CA GLU A 137 18.96 23.04 10.22
C GLU A 137 17.81 23.69 9.45
N LEU A 138 17.73 23.41 8.15
CA LEU A 138 16.62 23.83 7.27
C LEU A 138 15.64 22.70 6.96
N TYR A 139 15.76 21.59 7.66
CA TYR A 139 14.93 20.41 7.48
C TYR A 139 14.27 19.95 8.79
N ASP A 140 13.87 20.92 9.61
CA ASP A 140 13.16 20.74 10.87
C ASP A 140 11.75 21.36 10.83
N TRP A 141 10.96 21.12 11.88
CA TRP A 141 9.60 21.63 12.00
C TRP A 141 9.53 23.17 11.97
N GLN A 142 10.49 23.84 12.57
CA GLN A 142 10.51 25.32 12.60
C GLN A 142 10.75 25.90 11.21
N SER A 143 11.50 25.19 10.37
CA SER A 143 11.83 25.64 9.02
C SER A 143 10.62 25.71 8.09
N VAL A 144 9.56 24.91 8.36
CA VAL A 144 8.35 24.89 7.51
C VAL A 144 7.25 25.84 7.96
N GLN A 145 7.44 26.55 9.07
CA GLN A 145 6.53 27.61 9.50
C GLN A 145 6.58 28.85 8.59
N THR A 146 7.64 28.98 7.81
CA THR A 146 7.82 30.07 6.86
C THR A 146 8.12 29.49 5.48
N TYR A 147 7.34 29.88 4.48
CA TYR A 147 7.57 29.52 3.08
C TYR A 147 8.73 30.32 2.49
N GLY A 148 9.47 29.73 1.55
CA GLY A 148 10.54 30.41 0.85
C GLY A 148 11.90 30.32 1.56
N ARG A 149 12.15 29.26 2.31
CA ARG A 149 13.41 29.01 3.02
C ARG A 149 14.36 28.06 2.31
N PHE A 150 14.03 27.60 1.10
CA PHE A 150 14.97 26.79 0.32
C PHE A 150 16.21 27.62 0.02
N PRO A 151 17.43 27.15 0.37
CA PRO A 151 18.64 27.95 0.21
C PRO A 151 19.01 28.12 -1.27
N GLU A 152 19.34 29.36 -1.64
CA GLU A 152 19.82 29.69 -2.97
C GLU A 152 21.21 29.10 -3.23
N GLY A 153 21.49 28.76 -4.49
CA GLY A 153 22.80 28.25 -4.90
C GLY A 153 23.07 26.80 -4.50
N VAL A 154 22.14 26.15 -3.80
CA VAL A 154 22.27 24.73 -3.47
C VAL A 154 22.21 23.90 -4.74
N LYS A 155 23.14 22.96 -4.84
CA LYS A 155 23.21 22.01 -5.94
C LYS A 155 22.51 20.71 -5.56
N VAL A 156 21.31 20.51 -6.10
CA VAL A 156 20.56 19.25 -5.94
C VAL A 156 21.27 18.11 -6.64
N GLN A 157 21.06 16.90 -6.15
CA GLN A 157 21.72 15.70 -6.67
C GLN A 157 20.69 14.61 -6.93
N LYS A 158 20.71 14.05 -8.13
CA LYS A 158 19.89 12.88 -8.44
C LYS A 158 20.37 11.68 -7.64
N GLY A 159 19.44 11.02 -6.97
CA GLY A 159 19.68 9.80 -6.22
C GLY A 159 18.85 8.64 -6.75
N ASP A 160 18.89 7.53 -6.00
CA ASP A 160 18.02 6.40 -6.27
C ASP A 160 16.55 6.77 -6.13
N PRO A 161 15.65 6.04 -6.81
CA PRO A 161 14.21 6.24 -6.62
C PRO A 161 13.84 6.19 -5.14
N LEU A 162 13.00 7.14 -4.68
CA LEU A 162 12.58 7.20 -3.28
C LEU A 162 11.99 5.88 -2.82
N LEU A 163 11.14 5.30 -3.65
CA LEU A 163 10.44 4.06 -3.42
C LEU A 163 10.47 3.26 -4.73
N PRO A 164 11.09 2.08 -4.74
CA PRO A 164 11.02 1.20 -5.89
C PRO A 164 9.56 0.77 -6.11
N ARG A 165 9.16 0.66 -7.37
CA ARG A 165 7.86 0.07 -7.67
C ARG A 165 7.84 -1.38 -7.21
N ILE A 166 6.84 -1.72 -6.41
CA ILE A 166 6.61 -3.09 -5.99
C ILE A 166 6.13 -3.89 -7.21
N ASP A 167 6.95 -4.82 -7.66
CA ASP A 167 6.55 -5.86 -8.61
C ASP A 167 5.88 -6.99 -7.83
N LEU A 168 4.54 -7.00 -7.86
CA LEU A 168 3.74 -7.94 -7.07
C LEU A 168 4.13 -9.40 -7.33
N ALA A 169 4.55 -9.74 -8.55
CA ALA A 169 4.95 -11.10 -8.89
C ALA A 169 6.27 -11.49 -8.21
N LYS A 170 7.24 -10.59 -8.19
CA LYS A 170 8.53 -10.81 -7.53
C LYS A 170 8.40 -10.84 -6.02
N GLU A 171 7.63 -9.91 -5.44
CA GLU A 171 7.38 -9.88 -4.00
C GLU A 171 6.65 -11.14 -3.52
N LEU A 172 5.68 -11.64 -4.27
CA LEU A 172 5.01 -12.89 -3.96
C LEU A 172 5.96 -14.09 -4.06
N GLU A 173 6.86 -14.12 -5.04
CA GLU A 173 7.90 -15.15 -5.12
C GLU A 173 8.90 -15.07 -3.96
N GLU A 174 9.29 -13.88 -3.54
CA GLU A 174 10.19 -13.68 -2.40
C GLU A 174 9.51 -14.05 -1.08
N LEU A 175 8.27 -13.65 -0.87
CA LEU A 175 7.47 -14.07 0.28
C LEU A 175 7.29 -15.59 0.32
N GLU A 176 7.05 -16.24 -0.83
CA GLU A 176 7.00 -17.70 -0.90
C GLU A 176 8.37 -18.35 -0.57
N LYS A 177 9.48 -17.75 -0.98
CA LYS A 177 10.83 -18.23 -0.65
C LYS A 177 11.12 -18.08 0.85
N ILE A 178 10.79 -16.93 1.44
CA ILE A 178 10.95 -16.65 2.87
C ILE A 178 10.09 -17.61 3.69
N THR A 179 8.85 -17.84 3.29
CA THR A 179 7.95 -18.80 3.94
C THR A 179 8.49 -20.24 3.84
N LYS A 180 9.09 -20.61 2.71
CA LYS A 180 9.74 -21.93 2.54
C LYS A 180 11.03 -22.06 3.36
N THR A 181 11.81 -20.98 3.52
CA THR A 181 13.06 -20.98 4.32
C THR A 181 12.75 -21.07 5.81
N HIS A 182 11.72 -20.39 6.29
CA HIS A 182 11.26 -20.51 7.68
C HIS A 182 10.60 -21.87 7.98
N ALA A 183 10.03 -22.54 6.97
CA ALA A 183 9.53 -23.90 7.13
C ALA A 183 10.63 -24.96 7.23
N SER A 184 11.84 -24.69 6.69
CA SER A 184 12.99 -25.61 6.76
C SER A 184 13.81 -25.45 8.06
N ASP A 185 13.78 -24.30 8.73
CA ASP A 185 14.46 -24.08 10.01
C ASP A 185 13.61 -24.49 11.24
N ALA A 186 12.32 -24.76 11.06
CA ALA A 186 11.41 -25.15 12.13
C ALA A 186 11.52 -26.64 12.54
N THR A 187 12.45 -27.42 11.94
CA THR A 187 12.64 -28.83 12.25
C THR A 187 13.69 -29.14 13.30
N LYS A 188 14.28 -28.14 13.98
CA LYS A 188 15.19 -28.37 15.12
C LYS A 188 14.89 -27.42 16.27
N GLY A 189 14.14 -27.90 17.24
CA GLY A 189 14.00 -27.27 18.55
C GLY A 189 12.54 -27.18 19.01
N GLY A 190 12.17 -28.05 19.92
CA GLY A 190 10.83 -28.17 20.47
C GLY A 190 10.47 -27.07 21.47
N GLN A 191 9.20 -27.02 21.71
CA GLN A 191 8.44 -26.51 22.87
C GLN A 191 8.08 -25.02 22.89
N ASP A 192 6.75 -24.83 22.92
CA ASP A 192 5.96 -23.76 23.53
C ASP A 192 6.13 -22.31 23.04
N GLY A 193 5.09 -21.85 22.36
CA GLY A 193 4.82 -20.46 22.09
C GLY A 193 3.65 -20.27 21.16
N ALA A 194 2.42 -20.27 21.70
CA ALA A 194 1.24 -19.85 20.96
C ALA A 194 1.49 -18.48 20.32
N LYS A 195 1.63 -18.43 18.98
CA LYS A 195 1.62 -17.18 18.23
C LYS A 195 0.26 -16.52 18.43
N LYS A 196 0.21 -15.45 19.24
CA LYS A 196 -0.91 -14.50 19.23
C LYS A 196 -1.08 -14.02 17.78
N ALA A 197 -2.15 -14.43 17.13
CA ALA A 197 -2.58 -13.81 15.88
C ALA A 197 -2.75 -12.30 16.12
N ALA A 198 -2.19 -11.49 15.25
CA ALA A 198 -2.43 -10.05 15.29
C ALA A 198 -3.94 -9.82 15.26
N GLU A 199 -4.46 -9.10 16.24
CA GLU A 199 -5.87 -8.75 16.31
C GLU A 199 -6.25 -8.00 15.04
N LYS A 200 -7.25 -8.52 14.33
CA LYS A 200 -7.80 -7.83 13.17
C LYS A 200 -8.61 -6.63 13.66
N PRO A 201 -8.68 -5.53 12.87
CA PRO A 201 -9.51 -4.39 13.24
C PRO A 201 -10.97 -4.82 13.44
N GLU A 202 -11.65 -4.19 14.38
CA GLU A 202 -13.08 -4.38 14.59
C GLU A 202 -13.85 -4.03 13.32
N ILE A 203 -14.86 -4.85 13.00
CA ILE A 203 -15.76 -4.64 11.87
C ILE A 203 -17.18 -4.39 12.40
N GLY A 204 -17.92 -3.51 11.71
CA GLY A 204 -19.34 -3.31 11.99
C GLY A 204 -20.18 -4.48 11.52
N ILE A 205 -21.40 -4.62 12.09
CA ILE A 205 -22.36 -5.67 11.70
C ILE A 205 -22.67 -5.60 10.19
N GLU A 206 -22.73 -4.41 9.61
CA GLU A 206 -22.96 -4.20 8.18
C GLU A 206 -21.82 -4.76 7.28
N GLU A 207 -20.62 -4.88 7.82
CA GLU A 207 -19.50 -5.50 7.11
C GLU A 207 -19.56 -7.02 7.22
N PHE A 208 -19.98 -7.54 8.37
CA PHE A 208 -20.21 -8.97 8.56
C PHE A 208 -21.37 -9.48 7.70
N ASP A 209 -22.45 -8.73 7.59
CA ASP A 209 -23.64 -9.06 6.77
C ASP A 209 -23.33 -9.19 5.27
N LYS A 210 -22.19 -8.67 4.83
CA LYS A 210 -21.70 -8.86 3.45
C LYS A 210 -21.14 -10.27 3.20
N ILE A 211 -20.91 -11.03 4.27
CA ILE A 211 -20.36 -12.39 4.17
C ILE A 211 -21.52 -13.38 4.22
N GLN A 212 -21.71 -14.15 3.16
CA GLN A 212 -22.74 -15.18 3.13
C GLN A 212 -22.17 -16.52 3.56
N LEU A 213 -22.54 -16.96 4.76
CA LEU A 213 -22.19 -18.27 5.30
C LEU A 213 -23.34 -19.25 5.08
N LYS A 214 -23.07 -20.45 4.58
CA LYS A 214 -24.07 -21.49 4.37
C LYS A 214 -23.59 -22.86 4.86
N THR A 215 -24.53 -23.67 5.31
CA THR A 215 -24.30 -25.09 5.54
C THR A 215 -24.20 -25.82 4.21
N ALA A 216 -23.29 -26.79 4.09
CA ALA A 216 -23.12 -27.58 2.89
C ALA A 216 -22.77 -29.03 3.25
N LYS A 217 -23.15 -29.98 2.37
CA LYS A 217 -22.80 -31.39 2.48
C LYS A 217 -21.77 -31.77 1.44
N VAL A 218 -20.70 -32.43 1.83
CA VAL A 218 -19.68 -32.92 0.91
C VAL A 218 -20.19 -34.16 0.20
N LEU A 219 -20.38 -34.07 -1.12
CA LEU A 219 -20.81 -35.18 -1.98
C LEU A 219 -19.64 -36.02 -2.46
N ALA A 220 -18.52 -35.40 -2.80
CA ALA A 220 -17.32 -36.08 -3.26
C ALA A 220 -16.08 -35.28 -2.88
N ALA A 221 -14.96 -35.97 -2.70
CA ALA A 221 -13.67 -35.37 -2.47
C ALA A 221 -12.59 -36.09 -3.26
N GLU A 222 -11.66 -35.34 -3.84
CA GLU A 222 -10.59 -35.84 -4.69
C GLU A 222 -9.26 -35.20 -4.34
N ASN A 223 -8.18 -35.97 -4.42
CA ASN A 223 -6.83 -35.46 -4.28
C ASN A 223 -6.40 -34.68 -5.53
N ILE A 224 -5.83 -33.48 -5.36
CA ILE A 224 -5.27 -32.69 -6.46
C ILE A 224 -3.83 -33.18 -6.71
N GLN A 225 -3.56 -33.74 -7.90
CA GLN A 225 -2.26 -34.34 -8.25
C GLN A 225 -1.08 -33.35 -8.14
N LYS A 226 -1.33 -32.06 -8.33
CA LYS A 226 -0.31 -30.99 -8.29
C LYS A 226 -0.08 -30.41 -6.88
N SER A 227 -0.76 -30.90 -5.86
CA SER A 227 -0.62 -30.40 -4.48
C SER A 227 -0.72 -31.52 -3.46
N LYS A 228 0.18 -31.50 -2.48
CA LYS A 228 0.15 -32.40 -1.31
C LYS A 228 -0.75 -31.92 -0.19
N LYS A 229 -1.27 -30.69 -0.27
CA LYS A 229 -2.04 -30.03 0.81
C LYS A 229 -3.50 -29.78 0.44
N LEU A 230 -3.86 -29.86 -0.84
CA LEU A 230 -5.19 -29.47 -1.33
C LEU A 230 -6.07 -30.67 -1.64
N LEU A 231 -7.33 -30.59 -1.21
CA LEU A 231 -8.42 -31.45 -1.65
C LEU A 231 -9.39 -30.64 -2.52
N LYS A 232 -9.89 -31.27 -3.59
CA LYS A 232 -11.02 -30.79 -4.37
C LYS A 232 -12.27 -31.42 -3.79
N LEU A 233 -13.19 -30.59 -3.34
CA LEU A 233 -14.46 -31.00 -2.75
C LEU A 233 -15.60 -30.63 -3.69
N THR A 234 -16.54 -31.52 -3.88
CA THR A 234 -17.83 -31.22 -4.47
C THR A 234 -18.85 -31.15 -3.34
N VAL A 235 -19.42 -29.97 -3.12
CA VAL A 235 -20.33 -29.70 -2.00
C VAL A 235 -21.72 -29.32 -2.51
N GLN A 236 -22.74 -29.78 -1.82
CA GLN A 236 -24.14 -29.43 -2.05
C GLN A 236 -24.56 -28.38 -1.03
N MET A 237 -25.20 -27.32 -1.48
CA MET A 237 -25.76 -26.22 -0.69
C MET A 237 -27.23 -26.02 -1.11
N GLY A 238 -28.16 -26.77 -0.54
CA GLY A 238 -29.53 -26.83 -1.02
C GLY A 238 -29.61 -27.42 -2.42
N ASP A 239 -30.17 -26.67 -3.37
CA ASP A 239 -30.29 -27.12 -4.78
C ASP A 239 -29.02 -26.87 -5.61
N GLU A 240 -27.99 -26.23 -5.03
CA GLU A 240 -26.77 -25.84 -5.76
C GLU A 240 -25.60 -26.76 -5.40
N VAL A 241 -24.87 -27.21 -6.44
CA VAL A 241 -23.64 -27.99 -6.29
C VAL A 241 -22.45 -27.15 -6.75
N ARG A 242 -21.42 -27.03 -5.89
CA ARG A 242 -20.20 -26.27 -6.19
C ARG A 242 -18.94 -27.06 -5.97
N THR A 243 -17.90 -26.69 -6.70
CA THR A 243 -16.53 -27.17 -6.46
C THR A 243 -15.80 -26.21 -5.54
N ILE A 244 -15.21 -26.72 -4.48
CA ILE A 244 -14.38 -25.96 -3.53
C ILE A 244 -13.03 -26.66 -3.38
N VAL A 245 -11.96 -25.87 -3.41
CA VAL A 245 -10.59 -26.35 -3.15
C VAL A 245 -10.16 -25.87 -1.79
N SER A 246 -9.73 -26.79 -0.93
CA SER A 246 -9.33 -26.47 0.44
C SER A 246 -8.02 -27.14 0.85
N GLY A 247 -7.23 -26.45 1.70
CA GLY A 247 -5.92 -26.88 2.21
C GLY A 247 -5.98 -27.83 3.40
N ILE A 248 -6.91 -28.78 3.41
CA ILE A 248 -7.18 -29.67 4.55
C ILE A 248 -6.55 -31.06 4.43
N ARG A 249 -5.86 -31.35 3.31
CA ARG A 249 -5.14 -32.60 3.13
C ARG A 249 -3.92 -32.66 4.06
N GLY A 250 -3.95 -33.51 5.03
CA GLY A 250 -2.98 -33.62 6.11
C GLY A 250 -3.66 -33.77 7.46
N ALA A 251 -4.90 -33.25 7.58
CA ALA A 251 -5.81 -33.50 8.68
C ALA A 251 -6.96 -34.43 8.25
N TYR A 252 -7.32 -34.43 6.96
CA TYR A 252 -8.41 -35.25 6.41
C TYR A 252 -7.98 -35.91 5.10
N GLU A 253 -8.26 -37.18 4.96
CA GLU A 253 -8.19 -37.86 3.68
C GLU A 253 -9.46 -37.62 2.84
N ALA A 254 -9.36 -37.77 1.53
CA ALA A 254 -10.49 -37.51 0.64
C ALA A 254 -11.72 -38.36 0.97
N GLU A 255 -11.49 -39.63 1.36
CA GLU A 255 -12.54 -40.58 1.69
C GLU A 255 -13.31 -40.20 2.95
N ASP A 256 -12.62 -39.60 3.95
CA ASP A 256 -13.20 -39.17 5.21
C ASP A 256 -14.07 -37.92 5.08
N MET A 257 -13.96 -37.20 3.98
CA MET A 257 -14.71 -35.97 3.74
C MET A 257 -16.11 -36.22 3.21
N VAL A 258 -16.33 -37.31 2.54
CA VAL A 258 -17.63 -37.63 1.92
C VAL A 258 -18.72 -37.78 2.96
N GLY A 259 -19.82 -37.08 2.79
CA GLY A 259 -20.97 -37.10 3.71
C GLY A 259 -20.87 -36.16 4.91
N LYS A 260 -19.72 -35.53 5.15
CA LYS A 260 -19.58 -34.54 6.23
C LYS A 260 -20.33 -33.25 5.89
N SER A 261 -20.90 -32.62 6.93
CA SER A 261 -21.44 -31.27 6.86
C SER A 261 -20.33 -30.27 7.16
N VAL A 262 -20.28 -29.18 6.38
CA VAL A 262 -19.28 -28.12 6.50
C VAL A 262 -19.95 -26.76 6.41
N VAL A 263 -19.28 -25.74 6.93
CA VAL A 263 -19.67 -24.34 6.77
C VAL A 263 -18.87 -23.74 5.62
N VAL A 264 -19.58 -23.09 4.69
CA VAL A 264 -19.01 -22.51 3.46
C VAL A 264 -19.25 -21.02 3.39
N VAL A 265 -18.22 -20.24 3.03
CA VAL A 265 -18.38 -18.86 2.57
C VAL A 265 -18.80 -18.91 1.11
N ALA A 266 -20.08 -18.64 0.85
CA ALA A 266 -20.73 -18.89 -0.44
C ALA A 266 -20.59 -17.75 -1.46
N ASN A 267 -20.33 -16.52 -1.01
CA ASN A 267 -20.28 -15.33 -1.87
C ASN A 267 -18.85 -14.84 -2.18
N LEU A 268 -17.84 -15.71 -2.03
CA LEU A 268 -16.49 -15.40 -2.48
C LEU A 268 -16.38 -15.45 -4.02
N LYS A 269 -15.60 -14.52 -4.56
CA LYS A 269 -15.25 -14.56 -6.00
C LYS A 269 -14.53 -15.87 -6.32
N PRO A 270 -14.92 -16.58 -7.40
CA PRO A 270 -14.24 -17.80 -7.79
C PRO A 270 -12.74 -17.59 -8.04
N ALA A 271 -11.92 -18.49 -7.50
CA ALA A 271 -10.46 -18.46 -7.64
C ALA A 271 -9.93 -19.77 -8.23
N LYS A 272 -8.92 -19.68 -9.10
CA LYS A 272 -8.29 -20.86 -9.69
C LYS A 272 -7.11 -21.33 -8.85
N LEU A 273 -7.22 -22.50 -8.20
CA LEU A 273 -6.21 -23.08 -7.33
C LEU A 273 -5.69 -24.39 -7.93
N CYS A 274 -4.40 -24.49 -8.21
CA CYS A 274 -3.77 -25.64 -8.86
C CYS A 274 -4.50 -26.15 -10.13
N GLY A 275 -5.10 -25.23 -10.90
CA GLY A 275 -5.81 -25.54 -12.14
C GLY A 275 -7.31 -25.83 -11.96
N VAL A 276 -7.81 -25.93 -10.72
CA VAL A 276 -9.23 -26.16 -10.39
C VAL A 276 -9.87 -24.84 -9.96
N LEU A 277 -11.07 -24.54 -10.47
CA LEU A 277 -11.84 -23.38 -10.07
C LEU A 277 -12.57 -23.66 -8.75
N SER A 278 -12.20 -22.91 -7.69
CA SER A 278 -12.89 -22.94 -6.40
C SER A 278 -13.96 -21.85 -6.37
N GLN A 279 -15.21 -22.23 -6.02
CA GLN A 279 -16.39 -21.36 -6.01
C GLN A 279 -16.88 -21.07 -4.58
N GLY A 280 -15.97 -21.01 -3.64
CA GLY A 280 -16.22 -20.74 -2.22
C GLY A 280 -15.05 -21.21 -1.36
N MET A 281 -15.22 -21.13 -0.04
CA MET A 281 -14.22 -21.54 0.95
C MET A 281 -14.91 -22.24 2.13
N ILE A 282 -14.41 -23.39 2.55
CA ILE A 282 -14.86 -24.03 3.79
C ILE A 282 -14.16 -23.41 5.00
N LEU A 283 -14.84 -23.33 6.12
CA LEU A 283 -14.28 -22.85 7.38
C LEU A 283 -13.67 -23.98 8.19
N ALA A 284 -12.50 -23.76 8.73
CA ALA A 284 -11.77 -24.67 9.59
C ALA A 284 -10.99 -23.88 10.64
N VAL A 285 -10.68 -24.51 11.76
CA VAL A 285 -9.86 -24.01 12.85
C VAL A 285 -8.64 -24.89 13.04
N GLY A 286 -7.48 -24.28 13.39
CA GLY A 286 -6.22 -25.01 13.58
C GLY A 286 -5.37 -25.09 12.32
N GLU A 287 -4.21 -25.72 12.41
CA GLU A 287 -3.24 -25.88 11.33
C GLU A 287 -2.67 -27.30 11.30
N GLY A 288 -2.22 -27.74 10.14
CA GLY A 288 -1.55 -29.03 9.97
C GLY A 288 -2.44 -30.22 10.32
N SER A 289 -1.96 -31.12 11.20
CA SER A 289 -2.70 -32.31 11.65
C SER A 289 -3.78 -32.01 12.69
N GLU A 290 -3.76 -30.85 13.32
CA GLU A 290 -4.74 -30.44 14.35
C GLU A 290 -5.88 -29.58 13.76
N LEU A 291 -5.96 -29.47 12.43
CA LEU A 291 -7.02 -28.75 11.77
C LEU A 291 -8.35 -29.46 11.94
N ALA A 292 -9.38 -28.71 12.39
CA ALA A 292 -10.76 -29.20 12.53
C ALA A 292 -11.72 -28.35 11.67
N LEU A 293 -12.67 -29.01 11.03
CA LEU A 293 -13.72 -28.36 10.24
C LEU A 293 -14.77 -27.74 11.14
N LEU A 294 -15.25 -26.54 10.80
CA LEU A 294 -16.46 -26.01 11.42
C LEU A 294 -17.68 -26.72 10.84
N THR A 295 -18.55 -27.18 11.74
CA THR A 295 -19.81 -27.86 11.40
C THR A 295 -20.91 -27.43 12.35
N ALA A 296 -22.17 -27.71 12.01
CA ALA A 296 -23.29 -27.55 12.95
C ALA A 296 -23.27 -28.63 14.02
N ASP A 297 -23.53 -28.27 15.27
CA ASP A 297 -23.60 -29.19 16.42
C ASP A 297 -24.70 -30.24 16.28
N LYS A 298 -25.75 -29.90 15.52
CA LYS A 298 -26.88 -30.80 15.25
C LYS A 298 -27.00 -31.07 13.76
N PRO A 299 -27.58 -32.20 13.36
CA PRO A 299 -27.91 -32.45 11.98
C PRO A 299 -28.81 -31.35 11.42
N MET A 300 -28.34 -30.60 10.45
CA MET A 300 -29.06 -29.51 9.80
C MET A 300 -29.12 -29.76 8.28
N PRO A 301 -30.22 -29.33 7.62
CA PRO A 301 -30.26 -29.32 6.17
C PRO A 301 -29.11 -28.52 5.57
N ASP A 302 -28.64 -28.93 4.41
CA ASP A 302 -27.67 -28.20 3.60
C ASP A 302 -28.32 -26.99 2.90
N GLY A 303 -27.53 -25.92 2.71
CA GLY A 303 -27.98 -24.67 2.09
C GLY A 303 -28.60 -23.65 3.01
N LEU A 304 -28.70 -23.93 4.33
CA LEU A 304 -29.17 -22.94 5.29
C LEU A 304 -28.16 -21.82 5.48
N GLU A 305 -28.66 -20.61 5.55
CA GLU A 305 -27.86 -19.44 5.86
C GLU A 305 -27.53 -19.38 7.35
N ILE A 306 -26.31 -19.01 7.66
CA ILE A 306 -25.78 -18.86 9.02
C ILE A 306 -25.64 -17.38 9.29
N GLY A 307 -26.37 -16.85 10.27
CA GLY A 307 -26.37 -15.46 10.70
C GLY A 307 -26.15 -15.32 12.19
#